data_b537b36c2412a3b6920c3934ecff802f
#
_entry.id   b537b36c2412a3b6920c3934ecff802f
#
_cell.length_a   1.000
_cell.length_b   1.000
_cell.length_c   1.000
_cell.angle_alpha   90.00
_cell.angle_beta   90.00
_cell.angle_gamma   90.00
#
_symmetry.space_group_name_H-M   'P 1'
#
loop_
_entity.id
_entity.type
_entity.pdbx_description
1 polymer ?
#
loop_
_entity_poly.entity_id
_entity_poly.type
_entity_poly.pdbx_seq_one_letter_code
_entity_poly.pdbx_strand_id
1 'polypeptide(L)' 'FPYTTLFRSVFPDHLELLDYKTDRRKTEADFLSAYRPQLNLYALAIDKRFAPKKVTYKGIYSLELGRLIEA' A
#
# COMPACT_ATOMS: atom_id res chain seq x y z
N PHE A 1 -6.54 5.39 -11.15
CA PHE A 1 -5.40 6.16 -10.64
C PHE A 1 -4.26 6.08 -11.64
N PRO A 2 -4.12 7.06 -12.52
CA PRO A 2 -3.19 6.97 -13.66
C PRO A 2 -1.72 6.89 -13.28
N TYR A 3 -1.35 7.35 -12.09
CA TYR A 3 0.06 7.38 -11.66
C TYR A 3 0.34 6.49 -10.47
N THR A 4 -0.57 5.56 -10.18
CA THR A 4 -0.45 4.66 -9.04
C THR A 4 -0.39 3.24 -9.55
N THR A 5 0.65 2.51 -9.16
CA THR A 5 0.71 1.07 -9.36
C THR A 5 0.48 0.40 -8.04
N LEU A 6 -0.61 -0.33 -7.94
CA LEU A 6 -0.94 -1.11 -6.76
C LEU A 6 -0.43 -2.53 -6.96
N PHE A 7 0.42 -2.98 -6.06
CA PHE A 7 1.00 -4.31 -6.10
C PHE A 7 0.56 -5.11 -4.89
N ARG A 8 0.15 -6.36 -5.13
CA ARG A 8 -0.28 -7.27 -4.08
C ARG A 8 0.54 -8.55 -4.17
N SER A 9 1.16 -8.93 -3.06
CA SER A 9 1.86 -10.20 -2.94
C SER A 9 1.00 -11.19 -2.16
N VAL A 10 0.81 -12.39 -2.71
CA VAL A 10 0.01 -13.45 -2.10
C VAL A 10 0.94 -14.53 -1.57
N PHE A 11 0.87 -14.76 -0.27
CA PHE A 11 1.63 -15.82 0.42
C PHE A 11 0.66 -16.91 0.88
N PRO A 12 1.16 -18.11 1.27
CA PRO A 12 0.27 -19.18 1.71
C PRO A 12 -0.63 -18.81 2.88
N ASP A 13 -0.15 -17.96 3.79
CA ASP A 13 -0.84 -17.64 5.05
C ASP A 13 -1.25 -16.18 5.20
N HIS A 14 -0.82 -15.30 4.32
CA HIS A 14 -1.11 -13.86 4.43
C HIS A 14 -0.99 -13.15 3.10
N LEU A 15 -1.33 -11.86 3.11
CA LEU A 15 -1.24 -10.95 1.95
C LEU A 15 -0.43 -9.73 2.33
N GLU A 16 0.30 -9.19 1.37
CA GLU A 16 1.00 -7.91 1.52
C GLU A 16 0.56 -6.96 0.41
N LEU A 17 0.34 -5.72 0.77
CA LEU A 17 -0.16 -4.69 -0.13
C LEU A 17 0.87 -3.57 -0.26
N LEU A 18 1.33 -3.35 -1.49
CA LEU A 18 2.30 -2.30 -1.79
C LEU A 18 1.72 -1.36 -2.84
N ASP A 19 1.95 -0.06 -2.64
CA ASP A 19 1.54 0.97 -3.57
C ASP A 19 2.76 1.79 -3.96
N TYR A 20 3.03 1.90 -5.26
CA TYR A 20 4.15 2.68 -5.78
C TYR A 20 3.67 4.08 -6.12
N LYS A 21 4.34 5.09 -5.58
CA LYS A 21 4.00 6.50 -5.82
C LYS A 21 5.18 7.25 -6.42
N THR A 22 4.85 8.12 -7.36
CA THR A 22 5.82 8.98 -8.03
C THR A 22 5.77 10.43 -7.53
N ASP A 23 4.97 10.71 -6.52
CA ASP A 23 4.81 12.04 -5.95
C ASP A 23 6.15 12.63 -5.55
N ARG A 24 6.29 13.92 -5.76
CA ARG A 24 7.50 14.67 -5.43
C ARG A 24 7.25 15.63 -4.28
N ARG A 25 8.33 16.00 -3.57
CA ARG A 25 8.31 17.01 -2.49
C ARG A 25 7.38 16.63 -1.36
N LYS A 26 7.29 15.33 -1.07
CA LYS A 26 6.49 14.82 0.06
C LYS A 26 7.38 14.15 1.08
N THR A 27 7.07 14.38 2.36
CA THR A 27 7.70 13.65 3.47
C THR A 27 6.97 12.33 3.68
N GLU A 28 7.52 11.46 4.53
CA GLU A 28 6.81 10.23 4.93
C GLU A 28 5.44 10.54 5.52
N ALA A 29 5.36 11.57 6.38
CA ALA A 29 4.09 11.98 6.98
C ALA A 29 3.08 12.41 5.93
N ASP A 30 3.53 13.11 4.88
CA ASP A 30 2.67 13.53 3.78
C ASP A 30 2.09 12.32 3.04
N PHE A 31 2.94 11.31 2.75
CA PHE A 31 2.48 10.08 2.10
C PHE A 31 1.46 9.34 2.95
N LEU A 32 1.72 9.18 4.24
CA LEU A 32 0.81 8.48 5.14
C LEU A 32 -0.51 9.20 5.27
N SER A 33 -0.48 10.52 5.41
CA SER A 33 -1.69 11.33 5.53
C SER A 33 -2.55 11.25 4.25
N ALA A 34 -1.91 11.29 3.08
CA ALA A 34 -2.62 11.30 1.81
C ALA A 34 -3.16 9.92 1.42
N TYR A 35 -2.40 8.85 1.70
CA TYR A 35 -2.67 7.55 1.08
C TYR A 35 -3.04 6.42 2.04
N ARG A 36 -2.81 6.56 3.35
CA ARG A 36 -3.19 5.52 4.32
C ARG A 36 -4.69 5.19 4.28
N PRO A 37 -5.60 6.17 4.20
CA PRO A 37 -7.03 5.83 4.12
C PRO A 37 -7.37 4.99 2.90
N GLN A 38 -6.74 5.27 1.75
CA GLN A 38 -6.94 4.51 0.52
C GLN A 38 -6.41 3.08 0.66
N LEU A 39 -5.22 2.92 1.24
CA LEU A 39 -4.64 1.60 1.48
C LEU A 39 -5.48 0.78 2.43
N ASN A 40 -6.02 1.40 3.48
CA ASN A 40 -6.90 0.71 4.42
C ASN A 40 -8.18 0.22 3.73
N LEU A 41 -8.74 1.03 2.84
CA LEU A 41 -9.92 0.65 2.08
C LEU A 41 -9.63 -0.52 1.14
N TYR A 42 -8.50 -0.49 0.44
CA TYR A 42 -8.08 -1.58 -0.42
C TYR A 42 -7.83 -2.86 0.40
N ALA A 43 -7.21 -2.74 1.56
CA ALA A 43 -6.96 -3.88 2.43
C ALA A 43 -8.26 -4.57 2.86
N LEU A 44 -9.29 -3.79 3.18
CA LEU A 44 -10.60 -4.36 3.52
C LEU A 44 -11.21 -5.13 2.35
N ALA A 45 -11.14 -4.58 1.15
CA ALA A 45 -11.68 -5.24 -0.04
C ALA A 45 -10.92 -6.54 -0.33
N ILE A 46 -9.59 -6.51 -0.19
CA ILE A 46 -8.73 -7.66 -0.43
C ILE A 46 -8.96 -8.74 0.63
N ASP A 47 -9.11 -8.35 1.90
CA ASP A 47 -9.41 -9.30 2.98
C ASP A 47 -10.69 -10.10 2.67
N LYS A 48 -11.72 -9.43 2.17
CA LYS A 48 -12.96 -10.11 1.79
C LYS A 48 -12.76 -11.06 0.62
N ARG A 49 -11.97 -10.64 -0.37
CA ARG A 49 -11.76 -11.41 -1.61
C ARG A 49 -10.97 -12.67 -1.36
N PHE A 50 -10.00 -12.63 -0.46
CA PHE A 50 -9.03 -13.72 -0.24
C PHE A 50 -9.16 -14.39 1.12
N ALA A 51 -10.28 -14.17 1.81
CA ALA A 51 -10.53 -14.85 3.11
C ALA A 51 -10.25 -16.34 2.99
N PRO A 52 -9.70 -16.99 4.03
CA PRO A 52 -9.38 -16.44 5.35
C PRO A 52 -8.06 -15.68 5.45
N LYS A 53 -7.30 -15.56 4.38
CA LYS A 53 -6.06 -14.78 4.39
C LYS A 53 -6.36 -13.31 4.61
N LYS A 54 -5.46 -12.64 5.32
CA LYS A 54 -5.61 -11.21 5.60
C LYS A 54 -4.37 -10.45 5.20
N VAL A 55 -4.55 -9.16 4.92
CA VAL A 55 -3.45 -8.24 4.67
C VAL A 55 -2.76 -7.96 6.01
N THR A 56 -1.51 -8.38 6.12
CA THR A 56 -0.70 -8.20 7.33
C THR A 56 0.32 -7.09 7.20
N TYR A 57 0.55 -6.61 5.99
CA TYR A 57 1.48 -5.52 5.72
C TYR A 57 0.90 -4.60 4.65
N LYS A 58 1.01 -3.30 4.88
CA LYS A 58 0.66 -2.26 3.90
C LYS A 58 1.81 -1.27 3.83
N GLY A 59 2.22 -0.91 2.64
CA GLY A 59 3.31 0.02 2.46
C GLY A 59 3.17 0.87 1.21
N ILE A 60 3.85 2.00 1.23
CA ILE A 60 3.96 2.92 0.08
C ILE A 60 5.44 3.00 -0.27
N TYR A 61 5.78 2.67 -1.52
CA TYR A 61 7.14 2.87 -2.00
C TYR A 61 7.22 4.20 -2.75
N SER A 62 7.98 5.13 -2.20
CA SER A 62 8.21 6.41 -2.84
C SER A 62 9.39 6.32 -3.79
N LEU A 63 9.16 6.51 -5.07
CA LEU A 63 10.21 6.48 -6.07
C LEU A 63 11.16 7.67 -5.89
N GLU A 64 10.65 8.84 -5.47
CA GLU A 64 11.49 9.99 -5.21
C GLU A 64 12.40 9.79 -4.00
N LEU A 65 11.84 9.31 -2.88
CA LEU A 65 12.61 9.08 -1.65
C LEU A 65 13.47 7.81 -1.74
N GLY A 66 13.14 6.92 -2.65
CA GLY A 66 13.86 5.66 -2.83
C GLY A 66 13.72 4.72 -1.66
N ARG A 67 12.56 4.74 -0.98
CA ARG A 67 12.35 3.88 0.18
C ARG A 67 10.89 3.53 0.40
N LEU A 68 10.70 2.47 1.18
CA LEU A 68 9.41 1.94 1.56
C LEU A 68 8.93 2.60 2.85
N ILE A 69 7.68 3.04 2.86
CA ILE A 69 7.03 3.66 4.00
C ILE A 69 5.93 2.73 4.47
N GLU A 70 6.05 2.21 5.66
CA GLU A 70 5.02 1.33 6.24
C GLU A 70 3.78 2.15 6.62
N ALA A 71 2.63 1.67 6.19
CA ALA A 71 1.37 2.36 6.45
C ALA A 71 0.58 1.72 7.58
#